data_0fd1d32556333ff6bc8be97b00cbb358
#
_entry.id   0fd1d32556333ff6bc8be97b00cbb358
#
_cell.length_a   1.000
_cell.length_b   1.000
_cell.length_c   1.000
_cell.angle_alpha   90.00
_cell.angle_beta   90.00
_cell.angle_gamma   90.00
#
_symmetry.space_group_name_H-M   'P 1'
#
loop_
_entity.id
_entity.type
_entity.pdbx_description
1 polymer ?
#
loop_
_entity_poly.entity_id
_entity_poly.type
_entity_poly.pdbx_seq_one_letter_code
_entity_poly.pdbx_strand_id
1 'polypeptide(L)'
;MLGAADGVTIALGLLMSLRLHQPAILHAALGAGLAELVGMSAALWLSDSGRFWPAVLCGTATAVACIAPAVPYIWLTGWVPLVCALLIAIAIGAVIVWLRPDVGLRSVAETYGVLAVTAVLCFGVSYL
;
A
#
# COMPACT_ATOMS: atom_id res chain seq x y z
N MET A 1 -1.22 11.98 2.24
CA MET A 1 -1.21 11.42 0.88
C MET A 1 0.01 10.55 0.61
N LEU A 2 1.24 11.02 0.89
CA LEU A 2 2.47 10.23 0.73
C LEU A 2 2.38 8.86 1.42
N GLY A 3 1.95 8.82 2.67
CA GLY A 3 1.83 7.57 3.41
C GLY A 3 0.90 6.54 2.78
N ALA A 4 -0.28 6.94 2.29
CA ALA A 4 -1.20 6.00 1.65
C ALA A 4 -0.65 5.44 0.33
N ALA A 5 0.07 6.26 -0.46
CA ALA A 5 0.72 5.80 -1.68
C ALA A 5 1.82 4.77 -1.37
N ASP A 6 2.61 5.02 -0.34
CA ASP A 6 3.66 4.11 0.12
C ASP A 6 3.08 2.79 0.61
N GLY A 7 2.04 2.83 1.46
CA GLY A 7 1.35 1.64 1.94
C GLY A 7 0.78 0.75 0.83
N VAL A 8 0.14 1.33 -0.19
CA VAL A 8 -0.36 0.57 -1.35
C VAL A 8 0.79 -0.06 -2.14
N THR A 9 1.90 0.65 -2.31
CA THR A 9 3.08 0.13 -3.01
C THR A 9 3.65 -1.09 -2.30
N ILE A 10 3.78 -1.03 -0.97
CA ILE A 10 4.23 -2.15 -0.15
C ILE A 10 3.23 -3.32 -0.22
N ALA A 11 1.92 -3.04 -0.12
CA ALA A 11 0.89 -4.06 -0.25
C ALA A 11 0.98 -4.80 -1.58
N LEU A 12 1.11 -4.08 -2.70
CA LEU A 12 1.28 -4.69 -4.02
C LEU A 12 2.54 -5.54 -4.11
N GLY A 13 3.64 -5.06 -3.51
CA GLY A 13 4.88 -5.83 -3.42
C GLY A 13 4.69 -7.16 -2.71
N LEU A 14 4.06 -7.16 -1.54
CA LEU A 14 3.75 -8.36 -0.77
C LEU A 14 2.80 -9.30 -1.49
N LEU A 15 1.71 -8.77 -2.08
CA LEU A 15 0.73 -9.56 -2.80
C LEU A 15 1.34 -10.28 -4.00
N MET A 16 2.19 -9.59 -4.76
CA MET A 16 2.82 -10.17 -5.94
C MET A 16 3.91 -11.18 -5.59
N SER A 17 4.75 -10.89 -4.60
CA SER A 17 5.83 -11.79 -4.18
C SER A 17 5.34 -13.02 -3.42
N LEU A 18 4.27 -12.91 -2.63
CA LEU A 18 3.73 -13.99 -1.79
C LEU A 18 2.51 -14.68 -2.40
N ARG A 19 2.14 -14.40 -3.63
CA ARG A 19 0.93 -14.93 -4.29
C ARG A 19 0.80 -16.48 -4.23
N LEU A 20 1.92 -17.18 -4.20
CA LEU A 20 1.97 -18.63 -4.07
C LEU A 20 1.87 -19.12 -2.62
N HIS A 21 2.00 -18.23 -1.64
CA HIS A 21 1.99 -18.53 -0.21
C HIS A 21 0.89 -17.71 0.49
N GLN A 22 -0.35 -17.89 0.06
CA GLN A 22 -1.51 -17.12 0.52
C GLN A 22 -1.63 -16.97 2.05
N PRO A 23 -1.37 -18.02 2.88
CA PRO A 23 -1.43 -17.87 4.34
C PRO A 23 -0.43 -16.86 4.91
N ALA A 24 0.70 -16.65 4.23
CA ALA A 24 1.73 -15.72 4.68
C ALA A 24 1.39 -14.25 4.35
N ILE A 25 0.53 -13.99 3.36
CA ILE A 25 0.21 -12.64 2.88
C ILE A 25 -0.36 -11.78 4.00
N LEU A 26 -1.33 -12.29 4.75
CA LEU A 26 -1.97 -11.53 5.83
C LEU A 26 -0.98 -11.19 6.94
N HIS A 27 -0.18 -12.15 7.38
CA HIS A 27 0.82 -11.93 8.43
C HIS A 27 1.89 -10.94 7.97
N ALA A 28 2.36 -11.07 6.72
CA ALA A 28 3.32 -10.16 6.13
C ALA A 28 2.74 -8.74 5.99
N ALA A 29 1.49 -8.59 5.55
CA ALA A 29 0.82 -7.30 5.44
C ALA A 29 0.59 -6.63 6.81
N LEU A 30 0.21 -7.41 7.83
CA LEU A 30 0.08 -6.91 9.20
C LEU A 30 1.44 -6.46 9.76
N GLY A 31 2.48 -7.28 9.60
CA GLY A 31 3.83 -6.93 10.04
C GLY A 31 4.37 -5.69 9.35
N ALA A 32 4.25 -5.61 8.03
CA ALA A 32 4.65 -4.45 7.25
C ALA A 32 3.82 -3.20 7.62
N GLY A 33 2.50 -3.32 7.73
CA GLY A 33 1.63 -2.21 8.11
C GLY A 33 1.96 -1.64 9.50
N LEU A 34 2.27 -2.49 10.47
CA LEU A 34 2.71 -2.04 11.80
C LEU A 34 4.09 -1.38 11.76
N ALA A 35 5.03 -1.94 10.99
CA ALA A 35 6.34 -1.33 10.80
C ALA A 35 6.25 0.05 10.15
N GLU A 36 5.40 0.20 9.13
CA GLU A 36 5.13 1.47 8.46
C GLU A 36 4.43 2.47 9.38
N LEU A 37 3.47 2.02 10.20
CA LEU A 37 2.83 2.89 11.20
C LEU A 37 3.88 3.57 12.07
N VAL A 38 4.80 2.81 12.61
CA VAL A 38 5.85 3.32 13.51
C VAL A 38 6.91 4.10 12.71
N GLY A 39 7.39 3.54 11.61
CA GLY A 39 8.47 4.13 10.80
C GLY A 39 8.09 5.48 10.20
N MET A 40 6.93 5.56 9.53
CA MET A 40 6.45 6.81 8.93
C MET A 40 6.07 7.85 9.99
N SER A 41 5.45 7.42 11.09
CA SER A 41 5.15 8.34 12.19
C SER A 41 6.42 8.91 12.81
N ALA A 42 7.42 8.08 13.07
CA ALA A 42 8.70 8.51 13.63
C ALA A 42 9.48 9.40 12.65
N ALA A 43 9.58 9.00 11.38
CA ALA A 43 10.30 9.77 10.37
C ALA A 43 9.73 11.19 10.19
N LEU A 44 8.40 11.31 10.11
CA LEU A 44 7.74 12.61 9.99
C LEU A 44 7.83 13.44 11.28
N TRP A 45 7.68 12.80 12.43
CA TRP A 45 7.81 13.51 13.71
C TRP A 45 9.22 14.09 13.91
N LEU A 46 10.25 13.34 13.53
CA LEU A 46 11.64 13.78 13.63
C LEU A 46 12.00 14.83 12.58
N SER A 47 11.38 14.79 11.39
CA SER A 47 11.69 15.72 10.30
C SER A 47 10.91 17.04 10.39
N ASP A 48 9.68 17.03 10.92
CA ASP A 48 8.77 18.20 10.91
C ASP A 48 8.59 18.80 12.32
N SER A 49 9.72 19.18 12.95
CA SER A 49 9.75 20.01 14.17
C SER A 49 8.74 19.62 15.28
N GLY A 50 8.46 18.33 15.46
CA GLY A 50 7.64 17.84 16.56
C GLY A 50 6.12 17.88 16.32
N ARG A 51 5.65 17.99 15.09
CA ARG A 51 4.21 17.89 14.77
C ARG A 51 3.73 16.44 14.87
N PHE A 52 3.37 16.03 16.07
CA PHE A 52 3.00 14.65 16.41
C PHE A 52 1.76 14.15 15.66
N TRP A 53 0.65 14.89 15.69
CA TRP A 53 -0.61 14.44 15.10
C TRP A 53 -0.56 14.20 13.58
N PRO A 54 -0.01 15.12 12.76
CA PRO A 54 0.18 14.85 11.32
C PRO A 54 1.06 13.63 11.05
N ALA A 55 2.09 13.40 11.87
CA ALA A 55 2.96 12.24 11.73
C ALA A 55 2.20 10.92 11.99
N VAL A 56 1.42 10.85 13.08
CA VAL A 56 0.59 9.68 13.41
C VAL A 56 -0.49 9.44 12.34
N LEU A 57 -1.13 10.49 11.84
CA LEU A 57 -2.12 10.36 10.76
C LEU A 57 -1.50 9.80 9.47
N CYS A 58 -0.29 10.23 9.14
CA CYS A 58 0.41 9.71 7.97
C CYS A 58 0.77 8.23 8.14
N GLY A 59 1.35 7.85 9.28
CA GLY A 59 1.68 6.45 9.58
C GLY A 59 0.44 5.55 9.59
N THR A 60 -0.68 6.01 10.18
CA THR A 60 -1.95 5.27 10.15
C THR A 60 -2.49 5.11 8.74
N ALA A 61 -2.44 6.14 7.92
CA ALA A 61 -2.87 6.05 6.53
C ALA A 61 -2.02 5.03 5.73
N THR A 62 -0.70 5.01 5.96
CA THR A 62 0.21 4.03 5.36
C THR A 62 -0.14 2.61 5.80
N ALA A 63 -0.32 2.38 7.10
CA ALA A 63 -0.65 1.08 7.65
C ALA A 63 -1.99 0.55 7.10
N VAL A 64 -3.02 1.37 7.09
CA VAL A 64 -4.34 1.01 6.55
C VAL A 64 -4.25 0.68 5.07
N ALA A 65 -3.54 1.49 4.28
CA ALA A 65 -3.36 1.27 2.85
C ALA A 65 -2.53 0.00 2.55
N CYS A 66 -1.64 -0.40 3.45
CA CYS A 66 -0.87 -1.65 3.35
C CYS A 66 -1.72 -2.88 3.71
N ILE A 67 -2.54 -2.81 4.76
CA ILE A 67 -3.31 -3.94 5.27
C ILE A 67 -4.58 -4.18 4.46
N ALA A 68 -5.28 -3.12 4.02
CA ALA A 68 -6.58 -3.22 3.37
C ALA A 68 -6.61 -4.18 2.15
N PRO A 69 -5.64 -4.18 1.23
CA PRO A 69 -5.61 -5.13 0.12
C PRO A 69 -5.40 -6.60 0.54
N ALA A 70 -4.87 -6.86 1.74
CA ALA A 70 -4.67 -8.22 2.24
C ALA A 70 -5.93 -8.79 2.94
N VAL A 71 -6.89 -7.96 3.31
CA VAL A 71 -8.12 -8.37 4.02
C VAL A 71 -8.92 -9.46 3.27
N PRO A 72 -9.10 -9.42 1.94
CA PRO A 72 -9.82 -10.46 1.23
C PRO A 72 -9.25 -11.88 1.41
N TYR A 73 -7.96 -12.00 1.72
CA TYR A 73 -7.31 -13.29 1.94
C TYR A 73 -7.74 -14.00 3.25
N ILE A 74 -8.51 -13.31 4.12
CA ILE A 74 -9.07 -13.92 5.33
C ILE A 74 -10.20 -14.90 5.00
N TRP A 75 -11.01 -14.56 3.99
CA TRP A 75 -12.24 -15.30 3.68
C TRP A 75 -12.25 -15.96 2.31
N LEU A 76 -11.39 -15.50 1.41
CA LEU A 76 -11.39 -15.93 0.01
C LEU A 76 -10.12 -16.72 -0.29
N THR A 77 -10.25 -17.71 -1.19
CA THR A 77 -9.14 -18.57 -1.63
C THR A 77 -9.02 -18.57 -3.15
N GLY A 78 -7.89 -19.03 -3.66
CA GLY A 78 -7.61 -19.07 -5.09
C GLY A 78 -7.28 -17.69 -5.68
N TRP A 79 -7.84 -17.37 -6.84
CA TRP A 79 -7.56 -16.10 -7.56
C TRP A 79 -8.45 -14.92 -7.13
N VAL A 80 -9.57 -15.21 -6.47
CA VAL A 80 -10.56 -14.19 -6.07
C VAL A 80 -9.96 -13.14 -5.13
N PRO A 81 -9.23 -13.49 -4.06
CA PRO A 81 -8.65 -12.49 -3.17
C PRO A 81 -7.63 -11.59 -3.87
N LEU A 82 -6.87 -12.11 -4.84
CA LEU A 82 -5.93 -11.30 -5.62
C LEU A 82 -6.66 -10.24 -6.45
N VAL A 83 -7.75 -10.61 -7.12
CA VAL A 83 -8.57 -9.66 -7.89
C VAL A 83 -9.17 -8.60 -6.97
N CYS A 84 -9.73 -9.01 -5.82
CA CYS A 84 -10.27 -8.07 -4.83
C CYS A 84 -9.19 -7.12 -4.29
N ALA A 85 -8.01 -7.64 -3.99
CA ALA A 85 -6.89 -6.85 -3.50
C ALA A 85 -6.42 -5.80 -4.54
N LEU A 86 -6.35 -6.18 -5.82
CA LEU A 86 -6.02 -5.25 -6.90
C LEU A 86 -7.09 -4.16 -7.06
N LEU A 87 -8.37 -4.52 -6.97
CA LEU A 87 -9.47 -3.53 -7.01
C LEU A 87 -9.39 -2.55 -5.83
N ILE A 88 -9.08 -3.03 -4.63
CA ILE A 88 -8.88 -2.18 -3.45
C ILE A 88 -7.68 -1.25 -3.67
N ALA A 89 -6.56 -1.76 -4.18
CA ALA A 89 -5.38 -0.94 -4.47
C ALA A 89 -5.67 0.15 -5.52
N ILE A 90 -6.43 -0.17 -6.57
CA ILE A 90 -6.88 0.79 -7.59
C ILE A 90 -7.79 1.84 -6.96
N ALA A 91 -8.73 1.43 -6.11
CA ALA A 91 -9.64 2.35 -5.42
C ALA A 91 -8.88 3.32 -4.50
N ILE A 92 -7.90 2.83 -3.73
CA ILE A 92 -7.03 3.67 -2.90
C ILE A 92 -6.23 4.64 -3.78
N GLY A 93 -5.68 4.17 -4.90
CA GLY A 93 -5.00 5.02 -5.88
C GLY A 93 -5.91 6.14 -6.41
N ALA A 94 -7.17 5.83 -6.72
CA ALA A 94 -8.14 6.83 -7.17
C ALA A 94 -8.44 7.88 -6.09
N VAL A 95 -8.58 7.47 -4.82
CA VAL A 95 -8.75 8.39 -3.69
C VAL A 95 -7.53 9.29 -3.53
N ILE A 96 -6.31 8.73 -3.64
CA ILE A 96 -5.07 9.50 -3.58
C ILE A 96 -5.03 10.57 -4.67
N VAL A 97 -5.38 10.21 -5.90
CA VAL A 97 -5.43 11.16 -7.02
C VAL A 97 -6.49 12.23 -6.77
N TRP A 98 -7.68 11.85 -6.32
CA TRP A 98 -8.78 12.78 -6.05
C TRP A 98 -8.45 13.79 -4.94
N LEU A 99 -7.70 13.36 -3.93
CA LEU A 99 -7.27 14.23 -2.82
C LEU A 99 -6.08 15.14 -3.16
N ARG A 100 -5.44 14.99 -4.34
CA ARG A 100 -4.37 15.89 -4.76
C ARG A 100 -4.94 17.24 -5.21
N PRO A 101 -4.28 18.37 -4.87
CA PRO A 101 -4.74 19.69 -5.31
C PRO A 101 -4.68 19.86 -6.84
N ASP A 102 -3.75 19.15 -7.49
CA ASP A 102 -3.58 19.17 -8.96
C ASP A 102 -4.11 17.87 -9.56
N VAL A 103 -5.45 17.76 -9.65
CA VAL A 103 -6.10 16.63 -10.32
C VAL A 103 -5.96 16.79 -11.83
N GLY A 104 -4.99 16.10 -12.41
CA GLY A 104 -4.72 16.13 -13.84
C GLY A 104 -4.26 14.78 -14.36
N LEU A 105 -4.23 14.63 -15.69
CA LEU A 105 -3.77 13.41 -16.35
C LEU A 105 -2.37 12.99 -15.91
N ARG A 106 -1.51 13.96 -15.62
CA ARG A 106 -0.15 13.75 -15.10
C ARG A 106 -0.17 13.08 -13.72
N SER A 107 -1.00 13.56 -12.80
CA SER A 107 -1.12 12.99 -11.44
C SER A 107 -1.65 11.56 -11.47
N VAL A 108 -2.59 11.27 -12.38
CA VAL A 108 -3.08 9.91 -12.63
C VAL A 108 -1.95 9.02 -13.16
N ALA A 109 -1.24 9.47 -14.21
CA ALA A 109 -0.16 8.73 -14.83
C ALA A 109 1.00 8.46 -13.84
N GLU A 110 1.38 9.42 -13.02
CA GLU A 110 2.41 9.26 -11.99
C GLU A 110 1.99 8.23 -10.93
N THR A 111 0.77 8.32 -10.41
CA THR A 111 0.28 7.41 -9.35
C THR A 111 0.18 5.97 -9.87
N TYR A 112 -0.54 5.76 -10.96
CA TYR A 112 -0.73 4.41 -11.50
C TYR A 112 0.52 3.87 -12.18
N GLY A 113 1.39 4.73 -12.71
CA GLY A 113 2.70 4.35 -13.23
C GLY A 113 3.58 3.73 -12.16
N VAL A 114 3.69 4.35 -10.99
CA VAL A 114 4.43 3.81 -9.84
C VAL A 114 3.84 2.48 -9.39
N LEU A 115 2.52 2.39 -9.23
CA LEU A 115 1.85 1.16 -8.83
C LEU A 115 2.08 0.02 -9.84
N ALA A 116 1.99 0.31 -11.14
CA ALA A 116 2.23 -0.68 -12.19
C ALA A 116 3.67 -1.16 -12.22
N VAL A 117 4.65 -0.25 -12.13
CA VAL A 117 6.08 -0.60 -12.08
C VAL A 117 6.37 -1.48 -10.86
N THR A 118 5.86 -1.12 -9.69
CA THR A 118 6.02 -1.93 -8.48
C THR A 118 5.42 -3.32 -8.65
N ALA A 119 4.20 -3.41 -9.17
CA ALA A 119 3.54 -4.69 -9.39
C ALA A 119 4.35 -5.59 -10.35
N VAL A 120 4.87 -5.04 -11.46
CA VAL A 120 5.68 -5.78 -12.43
C VAL A 120 6.99 -6.25 -11.83
N LEU A 121 7.72 -5.39 -11.11
CA LEU A 121 9.00 -5.75 -10.49
C LEU A 121 8.82 -6.85 -9.44
N CYS A 122 7.83 -6.71 -8.56
CA CYS A 122 7.56 -7.69 -7.51
C CYS A 122 7.02 -9.01 -8.07
N PHE A 123 6.24 -8.95 -9.15
CA PHE A 123 5.82 -10.14 -9.88
C PHE A 123 7.02 -10.88 -10.47
N GLY A 124 8.00 -10.17 -11.03
CA GLY A 124 9.25 -10.75 -11.52
C GLY A 124 10.02 -11.48 -10.42
N VAL A 125 10.14 -10.87 -9.23
CA VAL A 125 10.80 -11.47 -8.06
C VAL A 125 10.11 -12.76 -7.60
N SER A 126 8.78 -12.89 -7.77
CA SER A 126 8.05 -14.09 -7.35
C SER A 126 8.40 -15.36 -8.15
N TYR A 127 9.19 -15.26 -9.21
CA TYR A 127 9.68 -16.40 -10.01
C TYR A 127 11.14 -16.77 -9.70
N LEU A 128 11.84 -15.99 -8.86
CA LEU A 128 13.19 -16.31 -8.37
C LEU A 128 13.13 -17.17 -7.13
#